data_db8f8bec29030fe499955ff7446f19ce
#
_entry.id   db8f8bec29030fe499955ff7446f19ce
#
_cell.length_a   1.000
_cell.length_b   1.000
_cell.length_c   1.000
_cell.angle_alpha   90.00
_cell.angle_beta   90.00
_cell.angle_gamma   90.00
#
_symmetry.space_group_name_H-M   'P 1'
#
loop_
_entity.id
_entity.type
_entity.pdbx_description
1 polymer ?
#
loop_
_entity_poly.entity_id
_entity_poly.type
_entity_poly.pdbx_seq_one_letter_code
_entity_poly.pdbx_strand_id
1 'polypeptide(L)'
;MRSMRDRVISRRSLAARLVAAPAALGLLTRDTRANQRELPPAAGSLTDVAGIRVGHFTDTRRPTGCTAILFDGPFVAGADYDGSAPGESLGVVLQPVSPLDRIHAILLTGGGPMALPATGGVVRYLEERGIGYDWGIPGIRIPIVVGAVIDDLAIGDGHIRPGAEEAYRACVAATGGPVPEGSVGVGSGATVGKMFVGRGMPGMKGGVGTASARFGDVVVAAMAVANSAGDILDWRTGRIVAGARSKDGRTFARSVDVLRQDLQSKATAQAPLADQPFRATTLSVVATNVALSKTQLTKLAMMANTGAARAINPYH
;
A
#
# COMPACT_ATOMS: atom_id res chain seq x y z
N MET A 1 52.00 23.52 23.60
CA MET A 1 51.78 22.42 22.62
C MET A 1 51.93 21.09 23.35
N ARG A 2 50.84 20.43 23.75
CA ARG A 2 50.84 19.06 24.28
C ARG A 2 49.95 18.20 23.39
N SER A 3 50.57 17.17 22.82
CA SER A 3 50.05 16.19 21.90
C SER A 3 48.91 15.37 22.54
N MET A 4 47.72 15.35 21.92
CA MET A 4 46.70 14.35 22.15
C MET A 4 47.13 13.03 21.49
N ARG A 5 47.48 12.05 22.31
CA ARG A 5 47.69 10.67 21.83
C ARG A 5 46.38 9.91 21.89
N ASP A 6 45.97 9.40 20.74
CA ASP A 6 44.84 8.52 20.54
C ASP A 6 44.94 7.26 21.42
N ARG A 7 43.96 7.03 22.30
CA ARG A 7 43.79 5.75 23.00
C ARG A 7 42.93 4.83 22.11
N VAL A 8 43.59 4.01 21.32
CA VAL A 8 42.96 2.87 20.66
C VAL A 8 42.58 1.84 21.73
N ILE A 9 41.29 1.63 21.96
CA ILE A 9 40.78 0.58 22.84
C ILE A 9 40.86 -0.75 22.08
N SER A 10 41.69 -1.68 22.55
CA SER A 10 41.87 -2.97 21.90
C SER A 10 40.63 -3.88 22.09
N ARG A 11 40.31 -4.69 21.08
CA ARG A 11 39.18 -5.64 21.09
C ARG A 11 39.20 -6.64 22.25
N ARG A 12 40.36 -6.87 22.91
CA ARG A 12 40.51 -7.74 24.09
C ARG A 12 40.02 -7.13 25.39
N SER A 13 40.02 -5.80 25.54
CA SER A 13 39.49 -5.15 26.71
C SER A 13 37.97 -5.00 26.75
N LEU A 14 37.30 -5.14 25.60
CA LEU A 14 35.83 -5.15 25.51
C LEU A 14 35.23 -6.50 25.89
N ALA A 15 35.92 -7.61 25.54
CA ALA A 15 35.46 -8.97 25.87
C ALA A 15 35.53 -9.30 27.36
N ALA A 16 36.51 -8.73 28.09
CA ALA A 16 36.70 -8.99 29.53
C ALA A 16 35.68 -8.27 30.43
N ARG A 17 34.96 -7.26 29.91
CA ARG A 17 33.91 -6.55 30.66
C ARG A 17 32.49 -7.12 30.48
N LEU A 18 32.30 -8.06 29.59
CA LEU A 18 30.99 -8.72 29.30
C LEU A 18 30.77 -10.04 30.06
N VAL A 19 31.77 -10.54 30.79
CA VAL A 19 31.68 -11.84 31.52
C VAL A 19 31.39 -11.68 33.01
N ALA A 20 31.35 -10.47 33.56
CA ALA A 20 31.22 -10.25 35.02
C ALA A 20 29.86 -9.71 35.47
N ALA A 21 28.75 -10.01 34.75
CA ALA A 21 27.44 -9.59 35.19
C ALA A 21 26.34 -10.66 35.01
N PRO A 22 26.36 -11.77 35.77
CA PRO A 22 25.17 -12.63 35.83
C PRO A 22 24.32 -12.46 37.10
N ALA A 23 24.55 -11.41 37.95
CA ALA A 23 23.82 -11.28 39.21
C ALA A 23 22.86 -10.09 39.34
N ALA A 24 22.73 -9.24 38.32
CA ALA A 24 21.83 -8.08 38.36
C ALA A 24 20.62 -8.17 37.40
N LEU A 25 20.46 -9.28 36.70
CA LEU A 25 19.35 -9.45 35.70
C LEU A 25 18.07 -10.02 36.31
N GLY A 26 18.05 -10.29 37.61
CA GLY A 26 16.91 -10.91 38.33
C GLY A 26 15.92 -9.92 38.93
N LEU A 27 16.09 -8.62 38.84
CA LEU A 27 15.26 -7.63 39.51
C LEU A 27 14.64 -6.56 38.61
N LEU A 28 14.70 -6.73 37.27
CA LEU A 28 14.07 -5.84 36.32
C LEU A 28 12.93 -6.53 35.52
N THR A 29 12.40 -7.66 36.01
CA THR A 29 11.10 -8.18 35.56
C THR A 29 9.94 -7.47 36.26
N ARG A 30 10.10 -6.19 36.56
CA ARG A 30 8.95 -5.34 36.86
C ARG A 30 8.27 -5.01 35.53
N ASP A 31 7.17 -5.71 35.32
CA ASP A 31 5.99 -5.27 34.55
C ASP A 31 6.23 -4.17 33.52
N THR A 32 6.98 -4.46 32.48
CA THR A 32 6.96 -3.65 31.25
C THR A 32 5.72 -3.97 30.39
N ARG A 33 4.66 -4.46 31.01
CA ARG A 33 3.30 -4.24 30.54
C ARG A 33 2.88 -2.79 30.81
N ALA A 34 3.86 -1.87 30.76
CA ALA A 34 3.61 -0.46 30.82
C ALA A 34 2.71 -0.09 29.65
N ASN A 35 1.41 -0.04 29.95
CA ASN A 35 0.46 0.82 29.26
C ASN A 35 0.61 0.86 27.73
N GLN A 36 0.60 -0.29 27.06
CA GLN A 36 0.10 -0.32 25.70
C GLN A 36 -1.39 0.06 25.84
N ARG A 37 -1.68 1.37 25.91
CA ARG A 37 -3.00 1.86 25.60
C ARG A 37 -3.36 1.15 24.31
N GLU A 38 -4.30 0.24 24.38
CA GLU A 38 -4.89 -0.34 23.18
C GLU A 38 -5.30 0.85 22.33
N LEU A 39 -4.56 1.06 21.24
CA LEU A 39 -5.01 2.05 20.28
C LEU A 39 -6.41 1.58 19.86
N PRO A 40 -7.38 2.49 19.84
CA PRO A 40 -8.72 2.12 19.41
C PRO A 40 -8.62 1.40 18.05
N PRO A 41 -9.55 0.49 17.73
CA PRO A 41 -9.59 -0.12 16.40
C PRO A 41 -9.48 0.99 15.35
N ALA A 42 -8.80 0.71 14.26
CA ALA A 42 -8.70 1.66 13.16
C ALA A 42 -10.12 2.11 12.80
N ALA A 43 -10.36 3.39 12.90
CA ALA A 43 -11.63 4.02 12.61
C ALA A 43 -11.39 5.19 11.64
N GLY A 44 -12.44 5.69 11.02
CA GLY A 44 -12.34 6.80 10.08
C GLY A 44 -12.01 6.33 8.66
N SER A 45 -11.78 7.30 7.81
CA SER A 45 -11.77 7.11 6.36
C SER A 45 -10.79 8.07 5.69
N LEU A 46 -10.35 7.74 4.47
CA LEU A 46 -9.55 8.66 3.65
C LEU A 46 -10.25 10.02 3.46
N THR A 47 -11.57 10.00 3.41
CA THR A 47 -12.44 11.19 3.28
C THR A 47 -12.51 12.06 4.53
N ASP A 48 -11.92 11.67 5.65
CA ASP A 48 -11.77 12.53 6.83
C ASP A 48 -10.79 13.69 6.59
N VAL A 49 -9.97 13.60 5.54
CA VAL A 49 -9.23 14.74 5.00
C VAL A 49 -10.16 15.51 4.08
N ALA A 50 -10.47 16.74 4.47
CA ALA A 50 -11.41 17.60 3.74
C ALA A 50 -10.98 17.78 2.27
N GLY A 51 -11.97 17.80 1.37
CA GLY A 51 -11.73 17.95 -0.06
C GLY A 51 -11.42 16.66 -0.80
N ILE A 52 -11.46 15.51 -0.13
CA ILE A 52 -11.32 14.18 -0.75
C ILE A 52 -12.68 13.52 -0.87
N ARG A 53 -12.98 13.01 -2.07
CA ARG A 53 -14.14 12.17 -2.36
C ARG A 53 -13.68 10.85 -2.95
N VAL A 54 -14.30 9.75 -2.54
CA VAL A 54 -13.97 8.40 -3.01
C VAL A 54 -15.22 7.74 -3.59
N GLY A 55 -15.06 7.12 -4.75
CA GLY A 55 -16.11 6.35 -5.38
C GLY A 55 -15.60 5.04 -5.97
N HIS A 56 -16.45 4.03 -5.96
CA HIS A 56 -16.14 2.70 -6.43
C HIS A 56 -17.03 2.32 -7.61
N PHE A 57 -16.44 1.62 -8.57
CA PHE A 57 -17.16 0.77 -9.51
C PHE A 57 -16.74 -0.68 -9.27
N THR A 58 -17.70 -1.55 -8.94
CA THR A 58 -17.48 -2.99 -8.78
C THR A 58 -18.16 -3.71 -9.93
N ASP A 59 -17.41 -4.50 -10.69
CA ASP A 59 -17.95 -5.28 -11.81
C ASP A 59 -18.71 -6.49 -11.26
N THR A 60 -19.89 -6.77 -11.83
CA THR A 60 -20.72 -7.89 -11.44
C THR A 60 -20.48 -9.14 -12.27
N ARG A 61 -19.76 -9.03 -13.40
CA ARG A 61 -19.46 -10.14 -14.32
C ARG A 61 -18.30 -11.00 -13.82
N ARG A 62 -17.33 -10.40 -13.11
CA ARG A 62 -16.27 -11.07 -12.37
C ARG A 62 -15.78 -10.21 -11.22
N PRO A 63 -15.06 -10.77 -10.21
CA PRO A 63 -14.44 -9.96 -9.17
C PRO A 63 -13.33 -9.06 -9.73
N THR A 64 -13.67 -7.83 -10.09
CA THR A 64 -12.76 -6.73 -10.47
C THR A 64 -13.48 -5.40 -10.27
N GLY A 65 -12.78 -4.29 -10.44
CA GLY A 65 -13.37 -2.97 -10.34
C GLY A 65 -12.31 -1.88 -10.23
N CYS A 66 -12.76 -0.65 -10.07
CA CYS A 66 -11.87 0.49 -9.88
C CYS A 66 -12.40 1.44 -8.80
N THR A 67 -11.49 2.26 -8.29
CA THR A 67 -11.75 3.24 -7.24
C THR A 67 -11.18 4.57 -7.67
N ALA A 68 -12.04 5.58 -7.82
CA ALA A 68 -11.66 6.95 -8.09
C ALA A 68 -11.54 7.73 -6.78
N ILE A 69 -10.43 8.43 -6.61
CA ILE A 69 -10.20 9.38 -5.52
C ILE A 69 -10.11 10.75 -6.16
N LEU A 70 -11.11 11.59 -5.90
CA LEU A 70 -11.27 12.92 -6.49
C LEU A 70 -10.94 13.97 -5.45
N PHE A 71 -10.39 15.08 -5.90
CA PHE A 71 -10.05 16.23 -5.06
C PHE A 71 -10.93 17.43 -5.43
N ASP A 72 -11.46 18.15 -4.44
CA ASP A 72 -12.27 19.35 -4.66
C ASP A 72 -11.45 20.55 -5.15
N GLY A 73 -10.13 20.42 -5.14
CA GLY A 73 -9.15 21.34 -5.73
C GLY A 73 -7.87 20.58 -6.04
N PRO A 74 -6.86 21.19 -6.66
CA PRO A 74 -5.61 20.51 -6.96
C PRO A 74 -4.79 20.26 -5.68
N PHE A 75 -4.44 19.00 -5.40
CA PHE A 75 -3.64 18.58 -4.26
C PHE A 75 -2.17 18.41 -4.64
N VAL A 76 -1.27 18.88 -3.77
CA VAL A 76 0.15 18.52 -3.89
C VAL A 76 0.29 17.04 -3.59
N ALA A 77 1.07 16.33 -4.42
CA ALA A 77 1.24 14.90 -4.29
C ALA A 77 2.70 14.46 -4.53
N GLY A 78 3.08 13.39 -3.87
CA GLY A 78 4.35 12.69 -4.06
C GLY A 78 4.12 11.19 -3.98
N ALA A 79 5.03 10.38 -4.49
CA ALA A 79 4.92 8.93 -4.48
C ALA A 79 6.25 8.27 -4.14
N ASP A 80 6.14 7.03 -3.68
CA ASP A 80 7.21 6.08 -3.50
C ASP A 80 6.86 4.77 -4.20
N TYR A 81 7.84 4.17 -4.86
CA TYR A 81 7.71 2.95 -5.66
C TYR A 81 8.73 1.92 -5.19
N ASP A 82 8.38 1.12 -4.21
CA ASP A 82 9.25 0.06 -3.70
C ASP A 82 9.24 -1.20 -4.59
N GLY A 83 8.19 -1.37 -5.39
CA GLY A 83 8.06 -2.51 -6.29
C GLY A 83 8.97 -2.39 -7.53
N SER A 84 9.50 -3.53 -8.00
CA SER A 84 10.38 -3.60 -9.17
C SER A 84 9.67 -3.41 -10.52
N ALA A 85 8.34 -3.53 -10.56
CA ALA A 85 7.53 -3.42 -11.78
C ALA A 85 6.23 -2.65 -11.50
N PRO A 86 6.31 -1.33 -11.22
CA PRO A 86 5.14 -0.53 -10.93
C PRO A 86 4.22 -0.45 -12.16
N GLY A 87 2.96 -0.91 -11.99
CA GLY A 87 1.90 -0.72 -12.98
C GLY A 87 1.20 0.61 -12.71
N GLU A 88 1.67 1.69 -13.34
CA GLU A 88 1.17 3.03 -13.09
C GLU A 88 1.07 3.87 -14.37
N SER A 89 0.31 4.95 -14.34
CA SER A 89 0.24 5.96 -15.39
C SER A 89 0.44 7.34 -14.83
N LEU A 90 1.20 8.16 -15.54
CA LEU A 90 1.55 9.54 -15.22
C LEU A 90 2.24 9.71 -13.85
N GLY A 91 2.82 8.65 -13.30
CA GLY A 91 3.51 8.67 -11.99
C GLY A 91 4.75 9.53 -11.96
N VAL A 92 5.36 9.79 -13.13
CA VAL A 92 6.52 10.69 -13.24
C VAL A 92 6.21 12.10 -12.71
N VAL A 93 4.96 12.57 -12.78
CA VAL A 93 4.58 13.88 -12.25
C VAL A 93 4.65 13.96 -10.73
N LEU A 94 4.68 12.81 -10.05
CA LEU A 94 4.78 12.73 -8.59
C LEU A 94 6.24 12.80 -8.10
N GLN A 95 7.21 12.68 -9.01
CA GLN A 95 8.62 12.75 -8.65
C GLN A 95 9.01 14.16 -8.20
N PRO A 96 9.89 14.31 -7.19
CA PRO A 96 10.32 15.62 -6.68
C PRO A 96 10.87 16.58 -7.73
N VAL A 97 11.44 16.03 -8.80
CA VAL A 97 12.05 16.80 -9.91
C VAL A 97 11.04 17.26 -10.96
N SER A 98 9.78 16.77 -10.93
CA SER A 98 8.75 17.22 -11.87
C SER A 98 8.28 18.65 -11.51
N PRO A 99 8.13 19.55 -12.50
CA PRO A 99 7.62 20.89 -12.27
C PRO A 99 6.12 20.92 -11.91
N LEU A 100 5.36 19.88 -12.31
CA LEU A 100 3.96 19.75 -11.91
C LEU A 100 3.90 19.23 -10.48
N ASP A 101 3.41 20.02 -9.56
CA ASP A 101 3.34 19.67 -8.13
C ASP A 101 1.95 19.20 -7.67
N ARG A 102 0.92 19.38 -8.52
CA ARG A 102 -0.47 19.15 -8.16
C ARG A 102 -1.15 18.19 -9.10
N ILE A 103 -2.04 17.36 -8.51
CA ILE A 103 -2.91 16.42 -9.22
C ILE A 103 -4.36 16.69 -8.89
N HIS A 104 -5.29 16.18 -9.71
CA HIS A 104 -6.73 16.40 -9.59
C HIS A 104 -7.48 15.13 -9.19
N ALA A 105 -6.90 13.97 -9.46
CA ALA A 105 -7.45 12.68 -9.06
C ALA A 105 -6.41 11.55 -9.06
N ILE A 106 -6.76 10.46 -8.37
CA ILE A 106 -6.07 9.16 -8.43
C ILE A 106 -7.09 8.11 -8.86
N LEU A 107 -6.71 7.23 -9.79
CA LEU A 107 -7.46 6.03 -10.12
C LEU A 107 -6.68 4.79 -9.68
N LEU A 108 -7.29 3.97 -8.82
CA LEU A 108 -6.82 2.64 -8.49
C LEU A 108 -7.71 1.61 -9.19
N THR A 109 -7.13 0.68 -9.98
CA THR A 109 -7.95 -0.24 -10.79
C THR A 109 -7.42 -1.67 -10.76
N GLY A 110 -8.33 -2.64 -10.85
CA GLY A 110 -8.01 -4.01 -11.22
C GLY A 110 -7.72 -4.13 -12.72
N GLY A 111 -7.35 -5.32 -13.19
CA GLY A 111 -7.10 -5.61 -14.60
C GLY A 111 -5.64 -5.48 -15.04
N GLY A 112 -4.71 -5.31 -14.10
CA GLY A 112 -3.29 -5.19 -14.39
C GLY A 112 -2.96 -3.99 -15.30
N PRO A 113 -1.76 -3.92 -15.90
CA PRO A 113 -1.34 -2.80 -16.74
C PRO A 113 -2.28 -2.51 -17.92
N MET A 114 -3.03 -3.51 -18.38
CA MET A 114 -4.01 -3.35 -19.47
C MET A 114 -5.20 -2.46 -19.09
N ALA A 115 -5.44 -2.20 -17.81
CA ALA A 115 -6.49 -1.31 -17.34
C ALA A 115 -6.03 0.14 -17.10
N LEU A 116 -4.74 0.46 -17.29
CA LEU A 116 -4.24 1.84 -17.15
C LEU A 116 -4.98 2.86 -18.03
N PRO A 117 -5.42 2.53 -19.27
CA PRO A 117 -6.20 3.46 -20.09
C PRO A 117 -7.54 3.87 -19.46
N ALA A 118 -8.02 3.18 -18.42
CA ALA A 118 -9.23 3.56 -17.68
C ALA A 118 -9.13 4.97 -17.06
N THR A 119 -7.91 5.49 -16.82
CA THR A 119 -7.69 6.89 -16.38
C THR A 119 -8.35 7.91 -17.30
N GLY A 120 -8.52 7.59 -18.60
CA GLY A 120 -9.24 8.44 -19.55
C GLY A 120 -10.68 8.73 -19.15
N GLY A 121 -11.34 7.83 -18.43
CA GLY A 121 -12.68 8.06 -17.88
C GLY A 121 -12.71 9.10 -16.77
N VAL A 122 -11.67 9.12 -15.93
CA VAL A 122 -11.51 10.14 -14.88
C VAL A 122 -11.17 11.49 -15.51
N VAL A 123 -10.29 11.50 -16.52
CA VAL A 123 -9.96 12.72 -17.28
C VAL A 123 -11.23 13.32 -17.88
N ARG A 124 -12.04 12.52 -18.61
CA ARG A 124 -13.32 12.96 -19.19
C ARG A 124 -14.24 13.56 -18.12
N TYR A 125 -14.41 12.87 -16.98
CA TYR A 125 -15.25 13.35 -15.87
C TYR A 125 -14.84 14.72 -15.36
N LEU A 126 -13.54 14.96 -15.21
CA LEU A 126 -12.99 16.22 -14.73
C LEU A 126 -13.08 17.31 -15.80
N GLU A 127 -12.75 17.00 -17.05
CA GLU A 127 -12.79 17.92 -18.19
C GLU A 127 -14.20 18.47 -18.40
N GLU A 128 -15.23 17.62 -18.39
CA GLU A 128 -16.65 18.02 -18.49
C GLU A 128 -17.07 19.01 -17.38
N ARG A 129 -16.32 19.11 -16.30
CA ARG A 129 -16.55 20.00 -15.16
C ARG A 129 -15.60 21.19 -15.11
N GLY A 130 -14.78 21.36 -16.14
CA GLY A 130 -13.79 22.42 -16.21
C GLY A 130 -12.68 22.31 -15.14
N ILE A 131 -12.43 21.09 -14.64
CA ILE A 131 -11.41 20.83 -13.60
C ILE A 131 -10.12 20.37 -14.25
N GLY A 132 -9.02 21.07 -14.00
CA GLY A 132 -7.72 20.74 -14.55
C GLY A 132 -6.72 21.87 -14.42
N TYR A 133 -5.50 21.60 -14.84
CA TYR A 133 -4.43 22.57 -14.89
C TYR A 133 -4.71 23.62 -15.99
N ASP A 134 -4.49 24.91 -15.66
CA ASP A 134 -4.60 25.98 -16.62
C ASP A 134 -3.31 26.12 -17.43
N TRP A 135 -3.35 25.72 -18.68
CA TRP A 135 -2.21 25.83 -19.59
C TRP A 135 -2.20 27.16 -20.39
N GLY A 136 -3.10 28.06 -20.09
CA GLY A 136 -3.22 29.35 -20.81
C GLY A 136 -3.99 29.24 -22.12
N ILE A 137 -4.67 28.14 -22.40
CA ILE A 137 -5.53 27.96 -23.57
C ILE A 137 -6.98 28.25 -23.14
N PRO A 138 -7.64 29.29 -23.69
CA PRO A 138 -8.99 29.66 -23.29
C PRO A 138 -9.98 28.45 -23.41
N GLY A 139 -10.72 28.22 -22.33
CA GLY A 139 -11.74 27.14 -22.29
C GLY A 139 -11.20 25.74 -22.14
N ILE A 140 -9.89 25.53 -22.07
CA ILE A 140 -9.27 24.20 -21.91
C ILE A 140 -8.64 24.09 -20.52
N ARG A 141 -8.96 23.01 -19.83
CA ARG A 141 -8.32 22.59 -18.57
C ARG A 141 -7.74 21.19 -18.77
N ILE A 142 -6.54 20.96 -18.24
CA ILE A 142 -5.86 19.67 -18.38
C ILE A 142 -5.93 18.94 -17.02
N PRO A 143 -6.80 17.94 -16.87
CA PRO A 143 -6.83 17.12 -15.66
C PRO A 143 -5.53 16.33 -15.51
N ILE A 144 -4.85 16.45 -14.38
CA ILE A 144 -3.70 15.64 -14.03
C ILE A 144 -4.20 14.48 -13.17
N VAL A 145 -4.30 13.31 -13.78
CA VAL A 145 -4.83 12.08 -13.16
C VAL A 145 -3.74 11.02 -13.13
N VAL A 146 -3.36 10.56 -11.95
CA VAL A 146 -2.43 9.45 -11.82
C VAL A 146 -3.20 8.14 -11.62
N GLY A 147 -2.70 7.06 -12.21
CA GLY A 147 -3.31 5.74 -12.14
C GLY A 147 -2.37 4.69 -11.57
N ALA A 148 -2.90 3.73 -10.81
CA ALA A 148 -2.15 2.56 -10.39
C ALA A 148 -3.05 1.31 -10.43
N VAL A 149 -2.43 0.15 -10.71
CA VAL A 149 -3.18 -1.09 -10.91
C VAL A 149 -2.79 -2.18 -9.91
N ILE A 150 -3.76 -3.06 -9.63
CA ILE A 150 -3.47 -4.39 -9.10
C ILE A 150 -3.67 -5.43 -10.22
N ASP A 151 -2.91 -6.52 -10.16
CA ASP A 151 -3.16 -7.68 -11.02
C ASP A 151 -4.17 -8.61 -10.34
N ASP A 152 -5.37 -8.65 -10.89
CA ASP A 152 -6.47 -9.56 -10.53
C ASP A 152 -6.90 -10.44 -11.72
N LEU A 153 -6.09 -10.49 -12.79
CA LEU A 153 -6.44 -11.15 -14.05
C LEU A 153 -6.67 -12.66 -13.92
N ALA A 154 -6.10 -13.28 -12.90
CA ALA A 154 -6.29 -14.72 -12.64
C ALA A 154 -7.63 -15.06 -11.96
N ILE A 155 -8.45 -14.05 -11.62
CA ILE A 155 -9.73 -14.25 -10.94
C ILE A 155 -10.86 -14.15 -11.94
N GLY A 156 -11.48 -15.28 -12.30
CA GLY A 156 -12.52 -15.34 -13.33
C GLY A 156 -11.99 -15.05 -14.73
N ASP A 157 -12.81 -14.41 -15.59
CA ASP A 157 -12.39 -14.06 -16.94
C ASP A 157 -11.57 -12.76 -16.96
N GLY A 158 -10.26 -12.88 -17.10
CA GLY A 158 -9.32 -11.74 -17.17
C GLY A 158 -9.53 -10.81 -18.37
N HIS A 159 -10.37 -11.12 -19.35
CA HIS A 159 -10.73 -10.21 -20.43
C HIS A 159 -11.73 -9.13 -19.98
N ILE A 160 -12.47 -9.38 -18.92
CA ILE A 160 -13.36 -8.40 -18.31
C ILE A 160 -12.51 -7.50 -17.36
N ARG A 161 -12.30 -6.29 -17.74
CA ARG A 161 -11.46 -5.31 -17.02
C ARG A 161 -12.14 -3.95 -16.98
N PRO A 162 -11.91 -3.15 -15.92
CA PRO A 162 -12.36 -1.77 -15.92
C PRO A 162 -11.74 -0.98 -17.08
N GLY A 163 -12.58 -0.23 -17.78
CA GLY A 163 -12.19 0.72 -18.82
C GLY A 163 -12.57 2.15 -18.44
N ALA A 164 -12.56 3.05 -19.42
CA ALA A 164 -12.87 4.45 -19.20
C ALA A 164 -14.30 4.66 -18.68
N GLU A 165 -15.28 3.88 -19.13
CA GLU A 165 -16.67 3.99 -18.70
C GLU A 165 -16.84 3.59 -17.24
N GLU A 166 -16.20 2.51 -16.82
CA GLU A 166 -16.21 2.03 -15.45
C GLU A 166 -15.55 3.03 -14.49
N ALA A 167 -14.43 3.63 -14.92
CA ALA A 167 -13.74 4.67 -14.15
C ALA A 167 -14.57 5.96 -14.07
N TYR A 168 -15.25 6.36 -15.14
CA TYR A 168 -16.19 7.48 -15.12
C TYR A 168 -17.32 7.24 -14.11
N ARG A 169 -17.91 6.03 -14.13
CA ARG A 169 -18.95 5.65 -13.16
C ARG A 169 -18.45 5.68 -11.70
N ALA A 170 -17.20 5.27 -11.47
CA ALA A 170 -16.58 5.41 -10.15
C ALA A 170 -16.50 6.89 -9.73
N CYS A 171 -16.18 7.80 -10.66
CA CYS A 171 -16.18 9.25 -10.36
C CYS A 171 -17.58 9.77 -10.03
N VAL A 172 -18.61 9.33 -10.75
CA VAL A 172 -20.00 9.71 -10.48
C VAL A 172 -20.46 9.25 -9.09
N ALA A 173 -19.99 8.07 -8.65
CA ALA A 173 -20.30 7.52 -7.34
C ALA A 173 -19.50 8.13 -6.19
N ALA A 174 -18.54 9.04 -6.47
CA ALA A 174 -17.62 9.55 -5.46
C ALA A 174 -18.32 10.51 -4.47
N THR A 175 -18.16 10.22 -3.18
CA THR A 175 -18.71 11.03 -2.06
C THR A 175 -17.63 11.34 -1.04
N GLY A 176 -17.84 12.37 -0.23
CA GLY A 176 -17.03 12.71 0.94
C GLY A 176 -17.43 11.98 2.22
N GLY A 177 -18.39 11.04 2.14
CA GLY A 177 -18.82 10.22 3.26
C GLY A 177 -17.88 9.05 3.57
N PRO A 178 -18.25 8.14 4.48
CA PRO A 178 -17.48 6.95 4.79
C PRO A 178 -17.21 6.12 3.53
N VAL A 179 -15.96 5.67 3.37
CA VAL A 179 -15.56 4.85 2.22
C VAL A 179 -15.96 3.39 2.47
N PRO A 180 -16.71 2.75 1.56
CA PRO A 180 -16.96 1.32 1.64
C PRO A 180 -15.64 0.52 1.58
N GLU A 181 -15.56 -0.56 2.37
CA GLU A 181 -14.38 -1.41 2.49
C GLU A 181 -14.61 -2.85 2.02
N GLY A 182 -13.53 -3.61 1.92
CA GLY A 182 -13.55 -5.02 1.56
C GLY A 182 -13.56 -5.27 0.06
N SER A 183 -14.49 -6.10 -0.41
CA SER A 183 -14.58 -6.54 -1.81
C SER A 183 -15.33 -5.55 -2.70
N VAL A 184 -14.94 -4.29 -2.69
CA VAL A 184 -15.55 -3.20 -3.48
C VAL A 184 -14.50 -2.51 -4.34
N GLY A 185 -14.94 -1.95 -5.46
CA GLY A 185 -14.06 -1.22 -6.37
C GLY A 185 -12.82 -2.03 -6.75
N VAL A 186 -11.65 -1.42 -6.69
CA VAL A 186 -10.36 -2.07 -6.94
C VAL A 186 -10.11 -3.26 -6.01
N GLY A 187 -10.68 -3.28 -4.80
CA GLY A 187 -10.54 -4.40 -3.85
C GLY A 187 -11.32 -5.64 -4.23
N SER A 188 -12.26 -5.56 -5.19
CA SER A 188 -13.10 -6.69 -5.59
C SER A 188 -12.32 -7.88 -6.12
N GLY A 189 -11.25 -7.66 -6.90
CA GLY A 189 -10.36 -8.71 -7.41
C GLY A 189 -9.13 -8.98 -6.54
N ALA A 190 -8.91 -8.21 -5.48
CA ALA A 190 -7.70 -8.32 -4.66
C ALA A 190 -7.60 -9.65 -3.91
N THR A 191 -6.39 -10.22 -3.85
CA THR A 191 -6.06 -11.45 -3.13
C THR A 191 -4.73 -11.33 -2.42
N VAL A 192 -4.55 -12.05 -1.31
CA VAL A 192 -3.34 -12.04 -0.48
C VAL A 192 -2.81 -13.44 -0.23
N GLY A 193 -1.55 -13.56 0.21
CA GLY A 193 -0.94 -14.86 0.47
C GLY A 193 -0.72 -15.71 -0.77
N LYS A 194 -0.41 -15.08 -1.91
CA LYS A 194 -0.34 -15.74 -3.23
C LYS A 194 0.98 -16.41 -3.57
N MET A 195 1.99 -16.25 -2.72
CA MET A 195 3.37 -16.64 -3.03
C MET A 195 3.52 -18.12 -3.44
N PHE A 196 2.68 -19.01 -2.92
CA PHE A 196 2.79 -20.45 -3.12
C PHE A 196 1.58 -21.08 -3.81
N VAL A 197 0.80 -20.31 -4.55
CA VAL A 197 -0.37 -20.82 -5.30
C VAL A 197 0.02 -21.95 -6.24
N GLY A 198 1.15 -21.83 -6.96
CA GLY A 198 1.68 -22.90 -7.82
C GLY A 198 2.08 -24.19 -7.10
N ARG A 199 2.15 -24.19 -5.76
CA ARG A 199 2.42 -25.37 -4.93
C ARG A 199 1.15 -25.94 -4.27
N GLY A 200 -0.02 -25.49 -4.68
CA GLY A 200 -1.31 -25.91 -4.11
C GLY A 200 -1.61 -25.29 -2.75
N MET A 201 -1.00 -24.15 -2.41
CA MET A 201 -1.31 -23.35 -1.24
C MET A 201 -2.06 -22.08 -1.70
N PRO A 202 -3.40 -22.11 -1.75
CA PRO A 202 -4.16 -20.99 -2.29
C PRO A 202 -4.08 -19.75 -1.40
N GLY A 203 -4.13 -18.58 -2.02
CA GLY A 203 -4.32 -17.33 -1.32
C GLY A 203 -5.74 -17.14 -0.79
N MET A 204 -5.98 -16.01 -0.16
CA MET A 204 -7.28 -15.59 0.33
C MET A 204 -7.73 -14.29 -0.34
N LYS A 205 -9.02 -13.95 -0.19
CA LYS A 205 -9.52 -12.62 -0.54
C LYS A 205 -8.75 -11.54 0.20
N GLY A 206 -8.34 -10.53 -0.57
CA GLY A 206 -7.93 -9.23 -0.08
C GLY A 206 -9.07 -8.24 -0.12
N GLY A 207 -8.77 -6.96 -0.29
CA GLY A 207 -9.79 -5.91 -0.35
C GLY A 207 -9.22 -4.51 -0.21
N VAL A 208 -10.12 -3.54 -0.15
CA VAL A 208 -9.84 -2.15 0.24
C VAL A 208 -10.05 -2.01 1.74
N GLY A 209 -9.17 -1.28 2.40
CA GLY A 209 -9.34 -0.83 3.77
C GLY A 209 -8.97 0.64 3.90
N THR A 210 -9.58 1.35 4.85
CA THR A 210 -9.30 2.75 5.11
C THR A 210 -9.25 3.04 6.60
N ALA A 211 -8.52 4.08 6.99
CA ALA A 211 -8.44 4.51 8.39
C ALA A 211 -7.96 5.95 8.46
N SER A 212 -8.25 6.62 9.56
CA SER A 212 -7.69 7.93 9.88
C SER A 212 -7.24 8.02 11.32
N ALA A 213 -6.39 9.01 11.60
CA ALA A 213 -5.99 9.40 12.93
C ALA A 213 -5.99 10.93 13.04
N ARG A 214 -6.33 11.44 14.22
CA ARG A 214 -6.34 12.87 14.53
C ARG A 214 -5.39 13.19 15.69
N PHE A 215 -4.64 14.26 15.52
CA PHE A 215 -3.69 14.79 16.50
C PHE A 215 -3.93 16.31 16.61
N GLY A 216 -4.83 16.70 17.47
CA GLY A 216 -5.38 18.07 17.46
C GLY A 216 -6.10 18.34 16.13
N ASP A 217 -5.69 19.39 15.43
CA ASP A 217 -6.25 19.77 14.12
C ASP A 217 -5.64 19.00 12.95
N VAL A 218 -4.55 18.24 13.18
CA VAL A 218 -3.91 17.44 12.15
C VAL A 218 -4.68 16.14 11.93
N VAL A 219 -5.06 15.89 10.69
CA VAL A 219 -5.66 14.63 10.23
C VAL A 219 -4.66 13.92 9.33
N VAL A 220 -4.44 12.64 9.59
CA VAL A 220 -3.73 11.73 8.69
C VAL A 220 -4.66 10.58 8.40
N ALA A 221 -4.92 10.33 7.11
CA ALA A 221 -5.80 9.27 6.67
C ALA A 221 -5.12 8.41 5.60
N ALA A 222 -5.49 7.14 5.53
CA ALA A 222 -4.94 6.21 4.57
C ALA A 222 -6.03 5.32 3.99
N MET A 223 -5.83 4.90 2.75
CA MET A 223 -6.55 3.82 2.10
C MET A 223 -5.53 2.84 1.51
N ALA A 224 -5.75 1.55 1.69
CA ALA A 224 -4.89 0.51 1.16
C ALA A 224 -5.69 -0.55 0.40
N VAL A 225 -5.08 -1.06 -0.67
CA VAL A 225 -5.59 -2.20 -1.46
C VAL A 225 -4.67 -3.39 -1.19
N ALA A 226 -5.16 -4.37 -0.43
CA ALA A 226 -4.41 -5.55 -0.07
C ALA A 226 -4.46 -6.60 -1.18
N ASN A 227 -3.41 -6.63 -2.04
CA ASN A 227 -3.23 -7.60 -3.13
C ASN A 227 -1.83 -8.21 -3.07
N SER A 228 -1.32 -8.50 -1.89
CA SER A 228 0.07 -8.89 -1.60
C SER A 228 0.39 -10.36 -1.92
N ALA A 229 1.67 -10.65 -2.16
CA ALA A 229 2.20 -12.02 -2.18
C ALA A 229 2.21 -12.63 -0.78
N GLY A 230 2.62 -11.86 0.23
CA GLY A 230 2.72 -12.28 1.62
C GLY A 230 1.38 -12.30 2.36
N ASP A 231 1.45 -12.77 3.59
CA ASP A 231 0.33 -12.86 4.53
C ASP A 231 0.04 -11.50 5.17
N ILE A 232 -1.22 -11.23 5.46
CA ILE A 232 -1.66 -10.05 6.22
C ILE A 232 -1.65 -10.39 7.71
N LEU A 233 -0.99 -9.55 8.47
CA LEU A 233 -0.84 -9.68 9.91
C LEU A 233 -1.64 -8.59 10.65
N ASP A 234 -2.22 -8.97 11.77
CA ASP A 234 -2.49 -7.99 12.80
C ASP A 234 -1.15 -7.53 13.39
N TRP A 235 -0.78 -6.30 13.09
CA TRP A 235 0.53 -5.74 13.47
C TRP A 235 0.72 -5.63 15.00
N ARG A 236 -0.36 -5.65 15.79
CA ARG A 236 -0.30 -5.60 17.25
C ARG A 236 0.06 -6.94 17.85
N THR A 237 -0.48 -8.02 17.28
CA THR A 237 -0.35 -9.38 17.83
C THR A 237 0.58 -10.27 17.02
N GLY A 238 0.94 -9.88 15.77
CA GLY A 238 1.68 -10.70 14.83
C GLY A 238 0.88 -11.90 14.28
N ARG A 239 -0.42 -12.00 14.59
CA ARG A 239 -1.27 -13.09 14.09
C ARG A 239 -1.63 -12.85 12.63
N ILE A 240 -1.62 -13.93 11.84
CA ILE A 240 -2.12 -13.89 10.46
C ILE A 240 -3.64 -13.74 10.49
N VAL A 241 -4.16 -12.73 9.79
CA VAL A 241 -5.60 -12.49 9.62
C VAL A 241 -6.08 -12.94 8.24
N ALA A 242 -5.20 -12.89 7.22
CA ALA A 242 -5.45 -13.44 5.90
C ALA A 242 -4.10 -13.80 5.25
N GLY A 243 -4.04 -14.88 4.45
CA GLY A 243 -2.77 -15.30 3.86
C GLY A 243 -2.85 -16.63 3.13
N ALA A 244 -1.69 -17.19 2.83
CA ALA A 244 -1.57 -18.49 2.19
C ALA A 244 -2.23 -19.57 3.05
N ARG A 245 -3.09 -20.38 2.43
CA ARG A 245 -3.72 -21.53 3.08
C ARG A 245 -2.83 -22.76 2.92
N SER A 246 -2.86 -23.65 3.91
CA SER A 246 -2.31 -25.00 3.78
C SER A 246 -2.97 -25.75 2.61
N LYS A 247 -2.31 -26.80 2.11
CA LYS A 247 -2.84 -27.60 0.99
C LYS A 247 -4.23 -28.17 1.23
N ASP A 248 -4.57 -28.48 2.50
CA ASP A 248 -5.91 -28.93 2.90
C ASP A 248 -6.92 -27.79 3.09
N GLY A 249 -6.48 -26.53 2.95
CA GLY A 249 -7.29 -25.33 3.07
C GLY A 249 -7.74 -24.98 4.49
N ARG A 250 -7.32 -25.75 5.52
CA ARG A 250 -7.87 -25.63 6.89
C ARG A 250 -7.13 -24.62 7.76
N THR A 251 -5.82 -24.48 7.55
CA THR A 251 -4.95 -23.61 8.35
C THR A 251 -4.20 -22.62 7.47
N PHE A 252 -3.44 -21.70 8.08
CA PHE A 252 -2.49 -20.88 7.36
C PHE A 252 -1.20 -21.62 7.12
N ALA A 253 -0.66 -21.54 5.89
CA ALA A 253 0.64 -22.11 5.54
C ALA A 253 1.80 -21.32 6.17
N ARG A 254 1.60 -20.06 6.54
CA ARG A 254 2.60 -19.13 7.08
C ARG A 254 3.76 -18.94 6.09
N SER A 255 3.58 -18.01 5.15
CA SER A 255 4.49 -17.81 4.00
C SER A 255 5.97 -17.73 4.37
N VAL A 256 6.33 -17.09 5.48
CA VAL A 256 7.72 -17.00 5.97
C VAL A 256 8.27 -18.37 6.41
N ASP A 257 7.45 -19.21 7.04
CA ASP A 257 7.90 -20.54 7.48
C ASP A 257 8.14 -21.45 6.29
N VAL A 258 7.30 -21.36 5.24
CA VAL A 258 7.52 -22.08 3.97
C VAL A 258 8.83 -21.63 3.32
N LEU A 259 9.08 -20.32 3.24
CA LEU A 259 10.35 -19.78 2.71
C LEU A 259 11.57 -20.28 3.50
N ARG A 260 11.49 -20.29 4.83
CA ARG A 260 12.60 -20.82 5.66
C ARG A 260 12.89 -22.29 5.39
N GLN A 261 11.84 -23.10 5.27
CA GLN A 261 11.98 -24.52 4.95
C GLN A 261 12.63 -24.72 3.58
N ASP A 262 12.23 -23.95 2.59
CA ASP A 262 12.84 -23.97 1.26
C ASP A 262 14.33 -23.65 1.31
N LEU A 263 14.71 -22.58 1.99
CA LEU A 263 16.12 -22.17 2.16
C LEU A 263 16.95 -23.25 2.88
N GLN A 264 16.38 -23.91 3.88
CA GLN A 264 17.05 -24.98 4.64
C GLN A 264 17.21 -26.25 3.82
N SER A 265 16.25 -26.59 2.97
CA SER A 265 16.27 -27.81 2.16
C SER A 265 17.19 -27.75 0.95
N LYS A 266 17.86 -26.61 0.70
CA LYS A 266 18.66 -26.33 -0.51
C LYS A 266 17.88 -26.52 -1.83
N ALA A 267 16.59 -26.76 -1.77
CA ALA A 267 15.73 -26.97 -2.94
C ALA A 267 15.61 -25.71 -3.79
N THR A 268 15.83 -24.54 -3.20
CA THR A 268 15.79 -23.23 -3.85
C THR A 268 17.00 -22.93 -4.73
N ALA A 269 18.15 -23.55 -4.48
CA ALA A 269 19.36 -23.32 -5.29
C ALA A 269 19.27 -23.91 -6.70
N GLN A 270 18.32 -24.78 -6.96
CA GLN A 270 18.14 -25.50 -8.23
C GLN A 270 16.77 -25.31 -8.89
N ALA A 271 15.78 -24.79 -8.15
CA ALA A 271 14.52 -24.41 -8.78
C ALA A 271 14.71 -23.05 -9.45
N PRO A 272 14.45 -22.89 -10.75
CA PRO A 272 14.33 -21.56 -11.32
C PRO A 272 13.31 -20.82 -10.45
N LEU A 273 13.65 -19.61 -10.03
CA LEU A 273 12.67 -18.64 -9.54
C LEU A 273 11.54 -18.73 -10.56
N ALA A 274 10.39 -19.25 -10.13
CA ALA A 274 9.34 -19.69 -11.03
C ALA A 274 9.15 -18.66 -12.15
N ASP A 275 9.07 -19.11 -13.41
CA ASP A 275 8.76 -18.30 -14.59
C ASP A 275 7.42 -17.53 -14.49
N GLN A 276 6.81 -17.52 -13.35
CA GLN A 276 5.60 -16.79 -13.06
C GLN A 276 5.95 -15.51 -12.30
N PRO A 277 5.82 -14.34 -12.94
CA PRO A 277 5.95 -13.07 -12.25
C PRO A 277 5.00 -13.05 -11.05
N PHE A 278 5.48 -12.58 -9.91
CA PHE A 278 4.65 -12.39 -8.73
C PHE A 278 3.55 -11.37 -9.07
N ARG A 279 2.32 -11.84 -9.22
CA ARG A 279 1.13 -11.02 -9.49
C ARG A 279 0.64 -10.36 -8.20
N ALA A 280 1.52 -9.60 -7.57
CA ALA A 280 1.28 -9.01 -6.27
C ALA A 280 1.56 -7.52 -6.30
N THR A 281 0.67 -6.75 -5.72
CA THR A 281 0.78 -5.30 -5.62
C THR A 281 0.03 -4.85 -4.37
N THR A 282 0.65 -4.06 -3.53
CA THR A 282 -0.05 -3.33 -2.48
C THR A 282 -0.07 -1.86 -2.88
N LEU A 283 -1.26 -1.30 -3.06
CA LEU A 283 -1.44 0.12 -3.31
C LEU A 283 -1.85 0.80 -2.03
N SER A 284 -1.26 1.96 -1.75
CA SER A 284 -1.63 2.77 -0.59
C SER A 284 -1.72 4.25 -0.98
N VAL A 285 -2.73 4.93 -0.48
CA VAL A 285 -2.86 6.38 -0.57
C VAL A 285 -2.90 6.92 0.84
N VAL A 286 -2.01 7.87 1.15
CA VAL A 286 -1.98 8.57 2.44
C VAL A 286 -2.26 10.03 2.18
N ALA A 287 -3.14 10.62 2.95
CA ALA A 287 -3.55 12.01 2.85
C ALA A 287 -3.45 12.70 4.21
N THR A 288 -3.20 14.00 4.18
CA THR A 288 -3.21 14.86 5.36
C THR A 288 -3.69 16.26 5.00
N ASN A 289 -4.22 16.97 5.98
CA ASN A 289 -4.56 18.40 5.86
C ASN A 289 -3.36 19.33 6.14
N VAL A 290 -2.18 18.78 6.40
CA VAL A 290 -0.97 19.58 6.59
C VAL A 290 -0.41 20.01 5.24
N ALA A 291 -0.07 21.30 5.13
CA ALA A 291 0.59 21.81 3.94
C ALA A 291 2.04 21.30 3.87
N LEU A 292 2.31 20.41 2.94
CA LEU A 292 3.61 19.80 2.71
C LEU A 292 4.07 20.01 1.27
N SER A 293 5.37 20.17 1.07
CA SER A 293 5.96 20.19 -0.26
C SER A 293 5.95 18.77 -0.88
N LYS A 294 6.09 18.70 -2.20
CA LYS A 294 6.19 17.41 -2.93
C LYS A 294 7.30 16.50 -2.34
N THR A 295 8.48 17.05 -2.05
CA THR A 295 9.58 16.29 -1.43
C THR A 295 9.21 15.73 -0.06
N GLN A 296 8.50 16.52 0.77
CA GLN A 296 8.01 16.05 2.07
C GLN A 296 6.93 14.98 1.92
N LEU A 297 6.04 15.11 0.92
CA LEU A 297 5.02 14.09 0.62
C LEU A 297 5.65 12.79 0.07
N THR A 298 6.69 12.89 -0.76
CA THR A 298 7.47 11.71 -1.18
C THR A 298 8.07 11.02 0.04
N LYS A 299 8.64 11.78 0.99
CA LYS A 299 9.16 11.20 2.25
C LYS A 299 8.04 10.58 3.09
N LEU A 300 6.85 11.20 3.14
CA LEU A 300 5.68 10.64 3.81
C LEU A 300 5.25 9.31 3.18
N ALA A 301 5.26 9.20 1.85
CA ALA A 301 4.99 7.96 1.13
C ALA A 301 5.97 6.84 1.49
N MET A 302 7.29 7.14 1.53
CA MET A 302 8.31 6.20 1.99
C MET A 302 8.06 5.74 3.43
N MET A 303 7.66 6.64 4.32
CA MET A 303 7.34 6.29 5.71
C MET A 303 6.08 5.42 5.81
N ALA A 304 5.10 5.61 4.93
CA ALA A 304 3.88 4.80 4.87
C ALA A 304 4.17 3.33 4.53
N ASN A 305 5.18 3.05 3.69
CA ASN A 305 5.63 1.69 3.39
C ASN A 305 6.09 0.93 4.64
N THR A 306 6.67 1.61 5.63
CA THR A 306 6.98 0.99 6.93
C THR A 306 5.72 0.48 7.64
N GLY A 307 4.60 1.21 7.51
CA GLY A 307 3.30 0.78 8.03
C GLY A 307 2.78 -0.47 7.32
N ALA A 308 2.88 -0.51 6.00
CA ALA A 308 2.50 -1.67 5.20
C ALA A 308 3.38 -2.90 5.53
N ALA A 309 4.69 -2.72 5.67
CA ALA A 309 5.63 -3.78 6.03
C ALA A 309 5.37 -4.38 7.43
N ARG A 310 4.74 -3.65 8.33
CA ARG A 310 4.32 -4.18 9.64
C ARG A 310 3.06 -5.06 9.56
N ALA A 311 2.25 -4.87 8.52
CA ALA A 311 0.99 -5.57 8.34
C ALA A 311 1.05 -6.66 7.27
N ILE A 312 2.13 -6.75 6.49
CA ILE A 312 2.31 -7.71 5.38
C ILE A 312 3.65 -8.43 5.55
N ASN A 313 3.65 -9.75 5.51
CA ASN A 313 4.88 -10.52 5.70
C ASN A 313 4.91 -11.81 4.84
N PRO A 314 5.91 -11.96 3.93
CA PRO A 314 6.89 -10.94 3.54
C PRO A 314 6.22 -9.81 2.76
N TYR A 315 6.78 -8.59 2.87
CA TYR A 315 6.21 -7.41 2.22
C TYR A 315 6.69 -7.30 0.75
N HIS A 316 7.98 -7.55 0.51
CA HIS A 316 8.64 -7.52 -0.82
C HIS A 316 9.15 -8.90 -1.22
#